data_5a8e3f80b63ad53019afe1d9424cf4f7
#
_entry.id   5a8e3f80b63ad53019afe1d9424cf4f7
#
_cell.length_a   1.000
_cell.length_b   1.000
_cell.length_c   1.000
_cell.angle_alpha   90.00
_cell.angle_beta   90.00
_cell.angle_gamma   90.00
#
_symmetry.space_group_name_H-M   'P 1'
#
loop_
_entity.id
_entity.type
_entity.pdbx_description
1 polymer ?
#
loop_
_entity_poly.entity_id
_entity_poly.type
_entity_poly.pdbx_seq_one_letter_code
_entity_poly.pdbx_strand_id
1 'polypeptide(L)'
;MKIIKFRNTDNPEKLEIDVIPDSAIQKSGKPFFVPDFASRFQFSAAASVHVCRLGKNIAQRFANRYYEEAGLCLVFEAKDLLESLNANGKPRALATSFDASHIVGEMTPTDIAMLGKNTATLEINGEEAEKFTLPSSADFDKCIATASRYFTLKIGDLILIENGEWHNAEIDSRVTARLGDFESINIKIK
;
A
#
# COMPACT_ATOMS: atom_id res chain seq x y z
N MET A 1 6.83 -0.97 -13.62
CA MET A 1 6.50 -0.42 -12.27
C MET A 1 6.39 -1.58 -11.30
N LYS A 2 6.82 -1.43 -10.06
CA LYS A 2 6.57 -2.40 -8.97
C LYS A 2 6.21 -1.64 -7.70
N ILE A 3 5.56 -2.31 -6.76
CA ILE A 3 5.43 -1.81 -5.39
C ILE A 3 6.42 -2.57 -4.52
N ILE A 4 7.10 -1.86 -3.62
CA ILE A 4 7.85 -2.44 -2.52
C ILE A 4 7.07 -2.09 -1.26
N LYS A 5 6.40 -3.10 -0.71
CA LYS A 5 5.49 -2.98 0.42
C LYS A 5 6.20 -3.34 1.71
N PHE A 6 6.02 -2.52 2.72
CA PHE A 6 6.58 -2.69 4.06
C PHE A 6 5.47 -2.90 5.08
N ARG A 7 5.71 -3.82 6.01
CA ARG A 7 4.91 -4.06 7.22
C ARG A 7 5.79 -4.09 8.44
N ASN A 8 5.21 -3.77 9.60
CA ASN A 8 5.90 -3.78 10.90
C ASN A 8 7.15 -2.89 10.91
N THR A 9 7.08 -1.71 10.33
CA THR A 9 8.22 -0.77 10.20
C THR A 9 8.79 -0.31 11.54
N ASP A 10 7.98 -0.35 12.59
CA ASP A 10 8.37 0.01 13.97
C ASP A 10 9.20 -1.06 14.66
N ASN A 11 9.16 -2.29 14.17
CA ASN A 11 9.90 -3.41 14.75
C ASN A 11 10.85 -4.04 13.71
N PRO A 12 12.17 -3.74 13.78
CA PRO A 12 13.14 -4.26 12.82
C PRO A 12 13.22 -5.80 12.78
N GLU A 13 12.92 -6.49 13.90
CA GLU A 13 12.94 -7.96 13.96
C GLU A 13 11.74 -8.59 13.24
N LYS A 14 10.65 -7.83 13.10
CA LYS A 14 9.41 -8.27 12.45
C LYS A 14 9.18 -7.59 11.10
N LEU A 15 10.15 -6.81 10.63
CA LEU A 15 10.04 -6.10 9.36
C LEU A 15 9.81 -7.09 8.21
N GLU A 16 8.71 -6.93 7.51
CA GLU A 16 8.40 -7.70 6.31
C GLU A 16 8.45 -6.80 5.07
N ILE A 17 9.02 -7.33 4.00
CA ILE A 17 9.16 -6.62 2.73
C ILE A 17 8.67 -7.54 1.61
N ASP A 18 7.60 -7.12 0.93
CA ASP A 18 7.07 -7.79 -0.24
C ASP A 18 7.35 -6.97 -1.50
N VAL A 19 7.67 -7.65 -2.61
CA VAL A 19 7.75 -7.03 -3.94
C VAL A 19 6.54 -7.45 -4.73
N ILE A 20 5.71 -6.47 -5.07
CA ILE A 20 4.46 -6.66 -5.77
C ILE A 20 4.68 -6.39 -7.27
N PRO A 21 4.33 -7.34 -8.15
CA PRO A 21 4.48 -7.18 -9.59
C PRO A 21 3.50 -6.14 -10.15
N ASP A 22 3.78 -5.63 -11.33
CA ASP A 22 2.93 -4.65 -12.00
C ASP A 22 1.56 -5.20 -12.39
N SER A 23 1.42 -6.50 -12.66
CA SER A 23 0.14 -7.16 -12.93
C SER A 23 -0.83 -7.12 -11.74
N ALA A 24 -0.31 -7.07 -10.52
CA ALA A 24 -1.11 -6.97 -9.30
C ALA A 24 -1.61 -5.54 -9.01
N ILE A 25 -1.20 -4.55 -9.82
CA ILE A 25 -1.50 -3.14 -9.59
C ILE A 25 -2.65 -2.69 -10.48
N GLN A 26 -3.69 -2.12 -9.87
CA GLN A 26 -4.80 -1.46 -10.54
C GLN A 26 -4.86 0.01 -10.11
N LYS A 27 -5.24 0.91 -11.03
CA LYS A 27 -5.54 2.31 -10.69
C LYS A 27 -6.95 2.43 -10.12
N SER A 28 -7.15 3.37 -9.22
CA SER A 28 -8.48 3.78 -8.73
C SER A 28 -9.45 4.10 -9.88
N GLY A 29 -10.76 4.05 -9.59
CA GLY A 29 -11.83 4.29 -10.56
C GLY A 29 -12.33 3.03 -11.30
N LYS A 30 -11.62 1.90 -11.21
CA LYS A 30 -12.11 0.61 -11.68
C LYS A 30 -12.63 -0.23 -10.51
N PRO A 31 -13.68 -1.04 -10.68
CA PRO A 31 -14.14 -1.92 -9.62
C PRO A 31 -13.09 -2.99 -9.29
N PHE A 32 -13.06 -3.41 -8.02
CA PHE A 32 -12.38 -4.63 -7.63
C PHE A 32 -13.35 -5.79 -7.79
N PHE A 33 -12.99 -6.76 -8.62
CA PHE A 33 -13.75 -8.01 -8.77
C PHE A 33 -13.19 -9.05 -7.81
N VAL A 34 -14.03 -9.54 -6.89
CA VAL A 34 -13.65 -10.59 -5.95
C VAL A 34 -13.33 -11.87 -6.73
N PRO A 35 -12.08 -12.38 -6.66
CA PRO A 35 -11.73 -13.60 -7.35
C PRO A 35 -12.41 -14.83 -6.75
N ASP A 36 -12.50 -15.93 -7.53
CA ASP A 36 -13.16 -17.18 -7.16
C ASP A 36 -12.22 -18.23 -6.49
N PHE A 37 -10.92 -17.93 -6.38
CA PHE A 37 -9.92 -18.87 -5.83
C PHE A 37 -9.87 -18.92 -4.30
N ALA A 38 -10.62 -18.06 -3.60
CA ALA A 38 -10.73 -18.01 -2.14
C ALA A 38 -12.14 -17.58 -1.73
N SER A 39 -12.52 -17.86 -0.47
CA SER A 39 -13.86 -17.57 0.05
C SER A 39 -13.93 -16.29 0.84
N ARG A 40 -12.81 -15.82 1.38
CA ARG A 40 -12.74 -14.63 2.23
C ARG A 40 -11.64 -13.69 1.75
N PHE A 41 -12.05 -12.48 1.42
CA PHE A 41 -11.13 -11.40 1.09
C PHE A 41 -11.24 -10.28 2.12
N GLN A 42 -10.13 -9.64 2.38
CA GLN A 42 -10.04 -8.45 3.22
C GLN A 42 -9.18 -7.39 2.54
N PHE A 43 -9.35 -6.14 2.95
CA PHE A 43 -8.52 -5.04 2.46
C PHE A 43 -8.12 -4.11 3.59
N SER A 44 -7.03 -3.40 3.39
CA SER A 44 -6.52 -2.37 4.29
C SER A 44 -6.07 -1.17 3.48
N ALA A 45 -6.13 0.02 4.07
CA ALA A 45 -5.53 1.20 3.49
C ALA A 45 -4.04 1.28 3.86
N ALA A 46 -3.22 1.74 2.92
CA ALA A 46 -1.80 1.91 3.11
C ALA A 46 -1.35 3.26 2.54
N ALA A 47 -0.34 3.85 3.16
CA ALA A 47 0.28 5.05 2.66
C ALA A 47 1.36 4.70 1.63
N SER A 48 1.50 5.51 0.60
CA SER A 48 2.49 5.30 -0.46
C SER A 48 3.19 6.58 -0.89
N VAL A 49 4.44 6.45 -1.34
CA VAL A 49 5.17 7.50 -2.02
C VAL A 49 5.68 7.02 -3.37
N HIS A 50 5.71 7.93 -4.33
CA HIS A 50 6.11 7.68 -5.71
C HIS A 50 7.59 7.96 -5.90
N VAL A 51 8.37 6.96 -6.40
CA VAL A 51 9.79 7.11 -6.65
C VAL A 51 10.01 7.96 -7.90
N CYS A 52 10.62 9.12 -7.74
CA CYS A 52 10.89 10.09 -8.80
C CYS A 52 12.31 9.99 -9.41
N ARG A 53 13.21 9.17 -8.84
CA ARG A 53 14.61 9.03 -9.29
C ARG A 53 15.07 7.59 -9.29
N LEU A 54 15.93 7.25 -10.27
CA LEU A 54 16.66 5.99 -10.27
C LEU A 54 17.66 5.93 -9.11
N GLY A 55 17.67 4.84 -8.34
CA GLY A 55 18.60 4.72 -7.21
C GLY A 55 18.89 3.29 -6.77
N LYS A 56 20.08 3.10 -6.22
CA LYS A 56 20.58 1.87 -5.60
C LYS A 56 21.50 2.25 -4.45
N ASN A 57 21.45 1.52 -3.34
CA ASN A 57 22.25 1.76 -2.13
C ASN A 57 22.14 3.21 -1.62
N ILE A 58 20.92 3.72 -1.54
CA ILE A 58 20.61 5.09 -1.12
C ILE A 58 20.85 5.19 0.39
N ALA A 59 21.71 6.12 0.81
CA ALA A 59 21.85 6.42 2.24
C ALA A 59 20.60 7.14 2.74
N GLN A 60 20.09 6.77 3.94
CA GLN A 60 18.83 7.30 4.50
C GLN A 60 18.78 8.84 4.49
N ARG A 61 19.87 9.53 4.83
CA ARG A 61 19.97 11.00 4.83
C ARG A 61 19.71 11.67 3.46
N PHE A 62 19.67 10.90 2.38
CA PHE A 62 19.42 11.38 1.02
C PHE A 62 18.13 10.80 0.43
N ALA A 63 17.41 9.95 1.16
CA ALA A 63 16.23 9.25 0.66
C ALA A 63 15.08 10.20 0.31
N ASN A 64 14.94 11.30 1.03
CA ASN A 64 13.96 12.36 0.78
C ASN A 64 14.06 13.02 -0.62
N ARG A 65 15.14 12.79 -1.35
CA ARG A 65 15.31 13.27 -2.73
C ARG A 65 14.72 12.34 -3.79
N TYR A 66 14.17 11.20 -3.37
CA TYR A 66 13.71 10.14 -4.25
C TYR A 66 12.19 10.03 -4.35
N TYR A 67 11.44 10.89 -3.66
CA TYR A 67 10.00 11.00 -3.75
C TYR A 67 9.54 12.45 -3.58
N GLU A 68 8.45 12.81 -4.25
CA GLU A 68 7.87 14.17 -4.25
C GLU A 68 6.35 14.12 -4.12
N GLU A 69 5.76 12.92 -4.30
CA GLU A 69 4.32 12.69 -4.27
C GLU A 69 3.99 11.60 -3.25
N ALA A 70 2.87 11.78 -2.57
CA ALA A 70 2.28 10.79 -1.69
C ALA A 70 0.83 10.51 -2.06
N GLY A 71 0.34 9.35 -1.67
CA GLY A 71 -1.03 8.92 -1.91
C GLY A 71 -1.39 7.71 -1.06
N LEU A 72 -2.54 7.15 -1.37
CA LEU A 72 -3.07 5.97 -0.70
C LEU A 72 -3.11 4.78 -1.67
N CYS A 73 -3.06 3.59 -1.09
CA CYS A 73 -3.25 2.34 -1.79
C CYS A 73 -4.19 1.45 -0.97
N LEU A 74 -5.17 0.80 -1.59
CA LEU A 74 -5.88 -0.31 -0.96
C LEU A 74 -5.14 -1.60 -1.28
N VAL A 75 -4.85 -2.37 -0.25
CA VAL A 75 -4.19 -3.67 -0.32
C VAL A 75 -5.22 -4.73 -0.03
N PHE A 76 -5.42 -5.67 -0.95
CA PHE A 76 -6.32 -6.80 -0.80
C PHE A 76 -5.56 -8.09 -0.51
N GLU A 77 -6.12 -8.93 0.36
CA GLU A 77 -5.60 -10.26 0.67
C GLU A 77 -6.72 -11.30 0.63
N ALA A 78 -6.41 -12.49 0.12
CA ALA A 78 -7.26 -13.68 0.23
C ALA A 78 -7.01 -14.32 1.61
N LYS A 79 -7.83 -13.98 2.60
CA LYS A 79 -7.58 -14.27 4.03
C LYS A 79 -7.46 -15.76 4.34
N ASP A 80 -8.39 -16.57 3.89
CA ASP A 80 -8.40 -18.01 4.14
C ASP A 80 -7.24 -18.72 3.42
N LEU A 81 -6.91 -18.30 2.21
CA LEU A 81 -5.74 -18.80 1.49
C LEU A 81 -4.45 -18.41 2.21
N LEU A 82 -4.34 -17.16 2.70
CA LEU A 82 -3.18 -16.69 3.44
C LEU A 82 -2.98 -17.48 4.74
N GLU A 83 -4.06 -17.73 5.50
CA GLU A 83 -4.04 -18.56 6.70
C GLU A 83 -3.53 -19.97 6.39
N SER A 84 -4.02 -20.59 5.31
CA SER A 84 -3.58 -21.91 4.86
C SER A 84 -2.11 -21.94 4.43
N LEU A 85 -1.66 -20.94 3.67
CA LEU A 85 -0.26 -20.86 3.24
C LEU A 85 0.68 -20.70 4.43
N ASN A 86 0.34 -19.82 5.38
CA ASN A 86 1.13 -19.60 6.58
C ASN A 86 1.21 -20.85 7.46
N ALA A 87 0.10 -21.56 7.67
CA ALA A 87 0.06 -22.81 8.44
C ALA A 87 0.95 -23.90 7.83
N ASN A 88 1.15 -23.89 6.52
CA ASN A 88 1.98 -24.85 5.79
C ASN A 88 3.38 -24.34 5.46
N GLY A 89 3.81 -23.18 5.99
CA GLY A 89 5.13 -22.60 5.72
C GLY A 89 5.38 -22.26 4.25
N LYS A 90 4.32 -21.97 3.48
CA LYS A 90 4.39 -21.66 2.06
C LYS A 90 4.50 -20.16 1.81
N PRO A 91 5.10 -19.73 0.66
CA PRO A 91 5.12 -18.33 0.27
C PRO A 91 3.72 -17.73 0.15
N ARG A 92 3.60 -16.46 0.58
CA ARG A 92 2.31 -15.74 0.68
C ARG A 92 1.82 -15.14 -0.63
N ALA A 93 2.66 -15.09 -1.67
CA ALA A 93 2.41 -14.34 -2.89
C ALA A 93 1.05 -14.62 -3.55
N LEU A 94 0.59 -15.90 -3.53
CA LEU A 94 -0.71 -16.27 -4.10
C LEU A 94 -1.89 -15.58 -3.40
N ALA A 95 -1.76 -15.31 -2.10
CA ALA A 95 -2.81 -14.68 -1.30
C ALA A 95 -2.69 -13.15 -1.24
N THR A 96 -1.53 -12.57 -1.60
CA THR A 96 -1.23 -11.14 -1.37
C THR A 96 -0.80 -10.38 -2.62
N SER A 97 -0.54 -11.06 -3.75
CA SER A 97 0.03 -10.45 -4.95
C SER A 97 -0.66 -10.92 -6.23
N PHE A 98 -1.95 -11.25 -6.13
CA PHE A 98 -2.79 -11.61 -7.27
C PHE A 98 -3.21 -10.36 -8.06
N ASP A 99 -3.77 -10.54 -9.25
CA ASP A 99 -4.18 -9.45 -10.13
C ASP A 99 -5.15 -8.49 -9.44
N ALA A 100 -4.88 -7.18 -9.54
CA ALA A 100 -5.63 -6.11 -8.88
C ALA A 100 -5.64 -6.15 -7.34
N SER A 101 -4.77 -6.92 -6.69
CA SER A 101 -4.65 -6.95 -5.22
C SER A 101 -4.18 -5.62 -4.62
N HIS A 102 -3.66 -4.69 -5.42
CA HIS A 102 -3.20 -3.38 -4.99
C HIS A 102 -3.84 -2.29 -5.84
N ILE A 103 -4.75 -1.51 -5.26
CA ILE A 103 -5.43 -0.42 -5.94
C ILE A 103 -4.79 0.90 -5.55
N VAL A 104 -4.04 1.47 -6.47
CA VAL A 104 -3.30 2.71 -6.27
C VAL A 104 -4.21 3.89 -6.56
N GLY A 105 -4.32 4.78 -5.59
CA GLY A 105 -5.03 6.05 -5.69
C GLY A 105 -4.27 7.08 -6.51
N GLU A 106 -4.90 8.22 -6.69
CA GLU A 106 -4.24 9.38 -7.28
C GLU A 106 -3.19 9.91 -6.31
N MET A 107 -1.98 10.14 -6.84
CA MET A 107 -0.87 10.70 -6.09
C MET A 107 -0.91 12.22 -6.15
N THR A 108 -0.59 12.87 -5.06
CA THR A 108 -0.54 14.33 -4.97
C THR A 108 0.85 14.81 -4.58
N PRO A 109 1.31 15.94 -5.15
CA PRO A 109 2.50 16.62 -4.66
C PRO A 109 2.35 16.87 -3.17
N THR A 110 3.35 16.48 -2.39
CA THR A 110 3.27 16.53 -0.93
C THR A 110 4.48 17.23 -0.37
N ASP A 111 4.25 18.19 0.54
CA ASP A 111 5.31 18.67 1.39
C ASP A 111 5.77 17.51 2.30
N ILE A 112 6.99 17.04 2.03
CA ILE A 112 7.60 15.91 2.73
C ILE A 112 7.62 16.15 4.25
N ALA A 113 7.77 17.41 4.69
CA ALA A 113 7.76 17.77 6.11
C ALA A 113 6.38 17.61 6.76
N MET A 114 5.32 17.52 5.98
CA MET A 114 3.94 17.31 6.45
C MET A 114 3.54 15.84 6.52
N LEU A 115 4.32 14.91 5.94
CA LEU A 115 4.13 13.48 6.19
C LEU A 115 4.23 13.20 7.70
N GLY A 116 3.38 12.33 8.21
CA GLY A 116 3.25 12.10 9.66
C GLY A 116 2.31 13.10 10.38
N LYS A 117 1.84 14.14 9.70
CA LYS A 117 0.78 15.04 10.18
C LYS A 117 -0.48 14.94 9.34
N ASN A 118 -0.37 14.48 8.10
CA ASN A 118 -1.49 14.28 7.20
C ASN A 118 -2.32 13.08 7.67
N THR A 119 -3.64 13.25 7.66
CA THR A 119 -4.59 12.22 8.04
C THR A 119 -5.26 11.63 6.81
N ALA A 120 -5.38 10.31 6.79
CA ALA A 120 -6.20 9.60 5.81
C ALA A 120 -7.49 9.12 6.47
N THR A 121 -8.58 9.10 5.71
CA THR A 121 -9.88 8.57 6.12
C THR A 121 -10.32 7.51 5.13
N LEU A 122 -10.74 6.36 5.64
CA LEU A 122 -11.35 5.28 4.88
C LEU A 122 -12.84 5.26 5.16
N GLU A 123 -13.65 5.31 4.11
CA GLU A 123 -15.11 5.22 4.18
C GLU A 123 -15.57 3.93 3.48
N ILE A 124 -16.52 3.23 4.08
CA ILE A 124 -17.20 2.08 3.50
C ILE A 124 -18.69 2.40 3.44
N ASN A 125 -19.26 2.38 2.24
CA ASN A 125 -20.67 2.74 1.97
C ASN A 125 -21.07 4.14 2.46
N GLY A 126 -20.10 5.07 2.50
CA GLY A 126 -20.29 6.46 2.93
C GLY A 126 -20.21 6.68 4.45
N GLU A 127 -19.87 5.65 5.22
CA GLU A 127 -19.60 5.75 6.66
C GLU A 127 -18.10 5.68 6.92
N GLU A 128 -17.59 6.53 7.83
CA GLU A 128 -16.19 6.50 8.23
C GLU A 128 -15.90 5.17 8.95
N ALA A 129 -15.07 4.33 8.33
CA ALA A 129 -14.66 3.05 8.87
C ALA A 129 -13.34 3.16 9.64
N GLU A 130 -12.45 4.04 9.20
CA GLU A 130 -11.14 4.22 9.81
C GLU A 130 -10.58 5.62 9.53
N LYS A 131 -9.83 6.14 10.49
CA LYS A 131 -9.02 7.36 10.35
C LYS A 131 -7.65 7.14 10.93
N PHE A 132 -6.61 7.39 10.13
CA PHE A 132 -5.22 7.16 10.56
C PHE A 132 -4.28 8.27 10.07
N THR A 133 -3.16 8.43 10.77
CA THR A 133 -2.11 9.37 10.35
C THR A 133 -1.13 8.66 9.43
N LEU A 134 -0.71 9.32 8.36
CA LEU A 134 0.30 8.77 7.45
C LEU A 134 1.64 8.58 8.18
N PRO A 135 2.44 7.59 7.78
CA PRO A 135 3.83 7.46 8.22
C PRO A 135 4.62 8.75 7.97
N SER A 136 5.60 9.01 8.81
CA SER A 136 6.43 10.20 8.68
C SER A 136 7.40 10.09 7.50
N SER A 137 8.00 11.23 7.10
CA SER A 137 9.09 11.22 6.12
C SER A 137 10.27 10.34 6.57
N ALA A 138 10.57 10.29 7.86
CA ALA A 138 11.65 9.45 8.39
C ALA A 138 11.37 7.95 8.18
N ASP A 139 10.10 7.52 8.25
CA ASP A 139 9.70 6.13 7.99
C ASP A 139 9.86 5.79 6.51
N PHE A 140 9.42 6.68 5.60
CA PHE A 140 9.63 6.49 4.17
C PHE A 140 11.12 6.52 3.80
N ASP A 141 11.92 7.41 4.38
CA ASP A 141 13.36 7.48 4.17
C ASP A 141 14.05 6.18 4.58
N LYS A 142 13.66 5.59 5.72
CA LYS A 142 14.14 4.29 6.20
C LYS A 142 13.74 3.18 5.22
N CYS A 143 12.49 3.16 4.74
CA CYS A 143 12.01 2.18 3.78
C CYS A 143 12.74 2.26 2.45
N ILE A 144 12.94 3.47 1.89
CA ILE A 144 13.69 3.71 0.65
C ILE A 144 15.14 3.25 0.80
N ALA A 145 15.82 3.63 1.89
CA ALA A 145 17.18 3.21 2.15
C ALA A 145 17.28 1.68 2.23
N THR A 146 16.36 1.04 2.96
CA THR A 146 16.31 -0.41 3.11
C THR A 146 16.03 -1.10 1.77
N ALA A 147 14.97 -0.70 1.06
CA ALA A 147 14.62 -1.29 -0.25
C ALA A 147 15.77 -1.17 -1.24
N SER A 148 16.43 -0.01 -1.29
CA SER A 148 17.52 0.25 -2.24
C SER A 148 18.77 -0.60 -2.03
N ARG A 149 18.93 -1.23 -0.88
CA ARG A 149 20.03 -2.19 -0.64
C ARG A 149 19.83 -3.48 -1.45
N TYR A 150 18.58 -3.89 -1.61
CA TYR A 150 18.23 -5.15 -2.29
C TYR A 150 17.82 -4.91 -3.75
N PHE A 151 17.05 -3.86 -4.00
CA PHE A 151 16.43 -3.60 -5.30
C PHE A 151 16.93 -2.27 -5.88
N THR A 152 17.12 -2.19 -7.19
CA THR A 152 17.24 -0.91 -7.88
C THR A 152 15.85 -0.28 -7.93
N LEU A 153 15.70 0.90 -7.35
CA LEU A 153 14.49 1.70 -7.44
C LEU A 153 14.48 2.41 -8.79
N LYS A 154 13.35 2.33 -9.49
CA LYS A 154 13.13 2.98 -10.78
C LYS A 154 12.09 4.09 -10.64
N ILE A 155 12.17 5.08 -11.51
CA ILE A 155 11.11 6.09 -11.65
C ILE A 155 9.79 5.36 -11.92
N GLY A 156 8.76 5.72 -11.17
CA GLY A 156 7.45 5.08 -11.24
C GLY A 156 7.23 3.92 -10.26
N ASP A 157 8.27 3.43 -9.57
CA ASP A 157 8.06 2.48 -8.48
C ASP A 157 7.37 3.14 -7.28
N LEU A 158 6.67 2.36 -6.47
CA LEU A 158 6.03 2.84 -5.24
C LEU A 158 6.68 2.18 -4.02
N ILE A 159 6.90 2.99 -2.99
CA ILE A 159 7.19 2.50 -1.64
C ILE A 159 5.91 2.63 -0.83
N LEU A 160 5.45 1.52 -0.29
CA LEU A 160 4.18 1.42 0.41
C LEU A 160 4.42 0.96 1.84
N ILE A 161 3.81 1.66 2.79
CA ILE A 161 3.79 1.29 4.21
C ILE A 161 2.35 0.95 4.58
N GLU A 162 2.11 -0.31 4.92
CA GLU A 162 0.83 -0.80 5.38
C GLU A 162 0.63 -0.41 6.84
N ASN A 163 -0.35 0.44 7.10
CA ASN A 163 -0.60 1.02 8.42
C ASN A 163 -2.08 1.15 8.79
N GLY A 164 -2.99 0.76 7.90
CA GLY A 164 -4.43 0.73 8.14
C GLY A 164 -4.91 -0.57 8.79
N GLU A 165 -6.14 -0.56 9.27
CA GLU A 165 -6.84 -1.74 9.79
C GLU A 165 -7.37 -2.62 8.64
N TRP A 166 -7.64 -3.90 8.95
CA TRP A 166 -8.16 -4.84 7.99
C TRP A 166 -9.69 -4.91 8.04
N HIS A 167 -10.33 -4.67 6.89
CA HIS A 167 -11.79 -4.72 6.70
C HIS A 167 -12.18 -5.85 5.74
N ASN A 168 -13.34 -6.46 5.93
CA ASN A 168 -13.84 -7.48 5.01
C ASN A 168 -14.21 -6.85 3.66
N ALA A 169 -13.84 -7.53 2.58
CA ALA A 169 -14.19 -7.12 1.22
C ALA A 169 -15.59 -7.66 0.84
N GLU A 170 -16.63 -6.94 1.23
CA GLU A 170 -18.01 -7.33 0.95
C GLU A 170 -18.44 -6.91 -0.46
N ILE A 171 -19.05 -7.83 -1.20
CA ILE A 171 -19.59 -7.55 -2.54
C ILE A 171 -20.65 -6.45 -2.45
N ASP A 172 -20.69 -5.61 -3.48
CA ASP A 172 -21.51 -4.39 -3.61
C ASP A 172 -21.14 -3.22 -2.71
N SER A 173 -20.12 -3.35 -1.86
CA SER A 173 -19.60 -2.23 -1.08
C SER A 173 -18.89 -1.21 -1.96
N ARG A 174 -19.05 0.06 -1.61
CA ARG A 174 -18.25 1.18 -2.12
C ARG A 174 -17.17 1.54 -1.10
N VAL A 175 -15.95 1.64 -1.55
CA VAL A 175 -14.81 2.03 -0.71
C VAL A 175 -14.23 3.33 -1.24
N THR A 176 -14.13 4.33 -0.36
CA THR A 176 -13.52 5.63 -0.65
C THR A 176 -12.39 5.87 0.34
N ALA A 177 -11.23 6.27 -0.15
CA ALA A 177 -10.12 6.68 0.71
C ALA A 177 -9.70 8.11 0.38
N ARG A 178 -9.58 8.94 1.42
CA ARG A 178 -9.25 10.37 1.33
C ARG A 178 -7.94 10.68 2.01
N LEU A 179 -7.18 11.59 1.44
CA LEU A 179 -6.03 12.21 2.07
C LEU A 179 -6.38 13.67 2.40
N GLY A 180 -6.71 13.95 3.66
CA GLY A 180 -7.41 15.18 4.01
C GLY A 180 -8.74 15.27 3.27
N ASP A 181 -8.97 16.37 2.56
CA ASP A 181 -10.18 16.59 1.76
C ASP A 181 -10.09 15.97 0.35
N PHE A 182 -8.91 15.49 -0.06
CA PHE A 182 -8.69 14.95 -1.40
C PHE A 182 -9.11 13.49 -1.49
N GLU A 183 -10.05 13.16 -2.40
CA GLU A 183 -10.45 11.79 -2.69
C GLU A 183 -9.40 11.11 -3.57
N SER A 184 -8.56 10.28 -2.96
CA SER A 184 -7.49 9.54 -3.64
C SER A 184 -8.00 8.25 -4.29
N ILE A 185 -8.94 7.56 -3.64
CA ILE A 185 -9.48 6.28 -4.10
C ILE A 185 -11.00 6.29 -4.01
N ASN A 186 -11.65 5.78 -5.07
CA ASN A 186 -13.08 5.49 -5.07
C ASN A 186 -13.31 4.27 -5.96
N ILE A 187 -13.76 3.17 -5.34
CA ILE A 187 -13.99 1.91 -6.03
C ILE A 187 -15.29 1.26 -5.57
N LYS A 188 -15.77 0.32 -6.37
CA LYS A 188 -16.82 -0.62 -5.98
C LYS A 188 -16.23 -2.04 -5.93
N ILE A 189 -16.57 -2.81 -4.89
CA ILE A 189 -16.27 -4.25 -4.78
C ILE A 189 -17.42 -5.00 -5.48
N LYS A 190 -17.10 -5.92 -6.38
CA LYS A 190 -18.07 -6.69 -7.18
C LYS A 190 -17.76 -8.18 -7.18
#